data_a277641c60698bd2a76173d66ed3185f
#
_entry.id   a277641c60698bd2a76173d66ed3185f
#
_cell.length_a   1.000
_cell.length_b   1.000
_cell.length_c   1.000
_cell.angle_alpha   90.00
_cell.angle_beta   90.00
_cell.angle_gamma   90.00
#
_symmetry.space_group_name_H-M   'P 1'
#
loop_
_entity.id
_entity.type
_entity.pdbx_description
1 polymer ?
#
loop_
_entity_poly.entity_id
_entity_poly.type
_entity_poly.pdbx_seq_one_letter_code
_entity_poly.pdbx_strand_id
1 'polypeptide(L)'
;VRENLIEDKHHDNVMCILETTMNFENKKDKPFYMHMHVMFPHQPLIFDSEGNKINDPIAANRFDDELKNTYLQQLIFANKKTLEMIDSIQEKNPQNVIILISDHGGRFGINWSNPTEMDYFRAFNNLSALYFPGQESNIPNHVSNVNIFRIFFNLYFDTNYEILDERLIWYDYTQPFLHKDVT
;
A
#
# COMPACT_ATOMS: atom_id res chain seq x y z
N VAL A 1 -12.25 25.91 8.40
CA VAL A 1 -12.90 25.19 9.52
C VAL A 1 -13.36 23.78 9.10
N ARG A 2 -13.92 23.58 7.90
CA ARG A 2 -14.43 22.26 7.45
C ARG A 2 -13.30 21.36 6.93
N GLU A 3 -12.30 21.91 6.29
CA GLU A 3 -11.11 21.20 5.79
C GLU A 3 -10.26 20.66 6.94
N ASN A 4 -9.97 21.46 7.95
CA ASN A 4 -9.20 21.03 9.13
C ASN A 4 -9.88 19.86 9.88
N LEU A 5 -11.21 19.80 9.90
CA LEU A 5 -11.93 18.69 10.53
C LEU A 5 -11.80 17.35 9.77
N ILE A 6 -11.64 17.41 8.44
CA ILE A 6 -11.43 16.22 7.61
C ILE A 6 -10.00 15.70 7.80
N GLU A 7 -9.03 16.60 7.84
CA GLU A 7 -7.62 16.29 8.04
C GLU A 7 -7.35 15.74 9.44
N ASP A 8 -7.96 16.32 10.49
CA ASP A 8 -7.88 15.81 11.85
C ASP A 8 -8.41 14.36 11.92
N LYS A 9 -9.56 14.10 11.30
CA LYS A 9 -10.12 12.75 11.24
C LYS A 9 -9.25 11.78 10.47
N HIS A 10 -8.61 12.23 9.39
CA HIS A 10 -7.72 11.37 8.61
C HIS A 10 -6.47 10.99 9.41
N HIS A 11 -5.84 11.98 10.06
CA HIS A 11 -4.72 11.75 10.97
C HIS A 11 -5.07 10.72 12.05
N ASP A 12 -6.15 10.97 12.78
CA ASP A 12 -6.59 10.12 13.89
C ASP A 12 -6.96 8.71 13.42
N ASN A 13 -7.56 8.58 12.24
CA ASN A 13 -7.88 7.28 11.65
C ASN A 13 -6.62 6.48 11.32
N VAL A 14 -5.62 7.10 10.68
CA VAL A 14 -4.35 6.43 10.37
C VAL A 14 -3.68 5.95 11.65
N MET A 15 -3.54 6.83 12.65
CA MET A 15 -2.92 6.47 13.92
C MET A 15 -3.69 5.38 14.65
N CYS A 16 -5.02 5.48 14.71
CA CYS A 16 -5.88 4.47 15.34
C CYS A 16 -5.75 3.09 14.67
N ILE A 17 -5.71 3.01 13.34
CA ILE A 17 -5.54 1.74 12.61
C ILE A 17 -4.18 1.13 12.95
N LEU A 18 -3.11 1.91 12.90
CA LEU A 18 -1.74 1.44 13.19
C LEU A 18 -1.63 0.93 14.64
N GLU A 19 -2.08 1.72 15.60
CA GLU A 19 -2.06 1.37 17.02
C GLU A 19 -2.92 0.14 17.32
N THR A 20 -4.12 0.05 16.75
CA THR A 20 -5.01 -1.10 16.94
C THR A 20 -4.37 -2.38 16.40
N THR A 21 -3.71 -2.30 15.25
CA THR A 21 -3.02 -3.45 14.65
C THR A 21 -1.82 -3.88 15.48
N MET A 22 -0.98 -2.94 15.90
CA MET A 22 0.18 -3.22 16.75
C MET A 22 -0.23 -3.82 18.11
N ASN A 23 -1.36 -3.41 18.66
CA ASN A 23 -1.84 -3.89 19.96
C ASN A 23 -2.81 -5.08 19.87
N PHE A 24 -3.10 -5.57 18.66
CA PHE A 24 -4.01 -6.69 18.49
C PHE A 24 -3.47 -7.96 19.14
N GLU A 25 -4.32 -8.65 19.91
CA GLU A 25 -4.06 -9.94 20.52
C GLU A 25 -5.13 -10.95 20.11
N ASN A 26 -4.72 -12.12 19.64
CA ASN A 26 -5.64 -13.22 19.34
C ASN A 26 -6.02 -13.96 20.65
N LYS A 27 -7.09 -13.50 21.31
CA LYS A 27 -7.58 -14.10 22.56
C LYS A 27 -8.32 -15.42 22.40
N LYS A 28 -8.59 -15.86 21.17
CA LYS A 28 -9.46 -17.02 20.90
C LYS A 28 -8.69 -18.31 20.59
N ASP A 29 -7.37 -18.25 20.46
CA ASP A 29 -6.52 -19.38 20.07
C ASP A 29 -7.06 -20.14 18.84
N LYS A 30 -7.55 -19.37 17.84
CA LYS A 30 -8.06 -19.87 16.58
C LYS A 30 -7.39 -19.11 15.44
N PRO A 31 -7.27 -19.74 14.26
CA PRO A 31 -6.86 -19.00 13.07
C PRO A 31 -7.75 -17.78 12.83
N PHE A 32 -7.14 -16.68 12.43
CA PHE A 32 -7.86 -15.45 12.10
C PHE A 32 -7.30 -14.85 10.82
N TYR A 33 -8.10 -14.04 10.17
CA TYR A 33 -7.69 -13.19 9.07
C TYR A 33 -7.92 -11.73 9.47
N MET A 34 -6.89 -10.91 9.32
CA MET A 34 -6.98 -9.47 9.52
C MET A 34 -6.75 -8.77 8.18
N HIS A 35 -7.71 -7.96 7.77
CA HIS A 35 -7.55 -7.05 6.64
C HIS A 35 -7.43 -5.63 7.16
N MET A 36 -6.28 -5.01 6.90
CA MET A 36 -6.03 -3.62 7.23
C MET A 36 -5.94 -2.82 5.94
N HIS A 37 -6.81 -1.82 5.80
CA HIS A 37 -6.73 -0.85 4.72
C HIS A 37 -6.48 0.53 5.31
N VAL A 38 -5.33 1.11 4.98
CA VAL A 38 -4.96 2.43 5.46
C VAL A 38 -4.59 3.32 4.27
N MET A 39 -5.22 4.50 4.19
CA MET A 39 -4.97 5.50 3.16
C MET A 39 -3.68 6.28 3.46
N PHE A 40 -2.55 5.56 3.43
CA PHE A 40 -1.26 6.08 3.84
C PHE A 40 -0.13 5.39 3.04
N PRO A 41 0.75 6.11 2.38
CA PRO A 41 0.99 7.57 2.38
C PRO A 41 0.17 8.37 1.36
N HIS A 42 -1.07 7.95 1.04
CA HIS A 42 -1.96 8.69 0.15
C HIS A 42 -2.24 10.13 0.67
N GLN A 43 -2.61 11.02 -0.22
CA GLN A 43 -3.09 12.36 0.17
C GLN A 43 -4.39 12.31 1.00
N PRO A 44 -4.62 13.25 1.90
CA PRO A 44 -3.85 14.48 2.15
C PRO A 44 -2.49 14.21 2.81
N LEU A 45 -1.47 15.04 2.46
CA LEU A 45 -0.13 14.95 3.04
C LEU A 45 -0.10 15.73 4.35
N ILE A 46 -0.36 15.07 5.45
CA ILE A 46 -0.59 15.67 6.77
C ILE A 46 0.43 15.27 7.84
N PHE A 47 1.38 14.41 7.50
CA PHE A 47 2.43 13.97 8.40
C PHE A 47 3.81 14.46 7.95
N ASP A 48 4.63 14.94 8.89
CA ASP A 48 6.06 15.05 8.69
C ASP A 48 6.75 13.69 8.93
N SER A 49 8.08 13.63 8.78
CA SER A 49 8.87 12.41 8.96
C SER A 49 8.86 11.85 10.39
N GLU A 50 8.50 12.66 11.37
CA GLU A 50 8.38 12.24 12.78
C GLU A 50 6.93 11.91 13.19
N GLY A 51 5.98 12.14 12.28
CA GLY A 51 4.56 11.88 12.52
C GLY A 51 3.80 13.06 13.11
N ASN A 52 4.41 14.23 13.16
CA ASN A 52 3.70 15.44 13.57
C ASN A 52 2.78 15.91 12.45
N LYS A 53 1.66 16.48 12.83
CA LYS A 53 0.69 17.03 11.88
C LYS A 53 1.25 18.27 11.17
N ILE A 54 1.14 18.29 9.85
CA ILE A 54 1.42 19.47 9.02
C ILE A 54 0.17 20.34 8.99
N ASN A 55 0.29 21.62 9.38
CA ASN A 55 -0.85 22.53 9.54
C ASN A 55 -1.40 23.10 8.22
N ASP A 56 -0.59 23.13 7.15
CA ASP A 56 -0.96 23.62 5.83
C ASP A 56 -0.65 22.53 4.77
N PRO A 57 -1.52 21.54 4.60
CA PRO A 57 -1.30 20.50 3.62
C PRO A 57 -1.34 21.07 2.19
N ILE A 58 -0.35 20.69 1.39
CA ILE A 58 -0.22 21.16 0.01
C ILE A 58 -1.33 20.59 -0.85
N ALA A 59 -1.97 21.43 -1.65
CA ALA A 59 -3.03 21.00 -2.55
C ALA A 59 -2.54 19.97 -3.58
N ALA A 60 -3.30 18.90 -3.76
CA ALA A 60 -2.98 17.74 -4.57
C ALA A 60 -2.74 17.99 -6.07
N ASN A 61 -3.16 19.16 -6.57
CA ASN A 61 -3.07 19.51 -7.99
C ASN A 61 -1.74 20.18 -8.39
N ARG A 62 -0.83 20.40 -7.43
CA ARG A 62 0.52 20.91 -7.69
C ARG A 62 1.49 19.72 -7.78
N PHE A 63 2.32 19.71 -8.80
CA PHE A 63 3.45 18.78 -8.91
C PHE A 63 4.75 19.57 -8.99
N ASP A 64 5.16 20.07 -7.84
CA ASP A 64 6.39 20.84 -7.64
C ASP A 64 7.29 20.19 -6.59
N ASP A 65 8.44 20.75 -6.35
CA ASP A 65 9.41 20.20 -5.41
C ASP A 65 8.94 20.27 -3.96
N GLU A 66 8.04 21.18 -3.64
CA GLU A 66 7.43 21.29 -2.31
C GLU A 66 6.50 20.11 -2.05
N LEU A 67 5.63 19.75 -3.00
CA LEU A 67 4.77 18.57 -2.90
C LEU A 67 5.59 17.28 -2.79
N LYS A 68 6.65 17.16 -3.61
CA LYS A 68 7.55 15.99 -3.57
C LYS A 68 8.22 15.84 -2.21
N ASN A 69 8.72 16.95 -1.64
CA ASN A 69 9.35 16.93 -0.33
C ASN A 69 8.36 16.57 0.77
N THR A 70 7.16 17.14 0.75
CA THR A 70 6.10 16.82 1.72
C THR A 70 5.66 15.36 1.62
N TYR A 71 5.51 14.84 0.40
CA TYR A 71 5.24 13.40 0.20
C TYR A 71 6.37 12.53 0.74
N LEU A 72 7.63 12.91 0.52
CA LEU A 72 8.78 12.18 1.05
C LEU A 72 8.79 12.14 2.57
N GLN A 73 8.45 13.25 3.25
CA GLN A 73 8.34 13.27 4.70
C GLN A 73 7.27 12.29 5.19
N GLN A 74 6.09 12.32 4.60
CA GLN A 74 5.02 11.38 4.94
C GLN A 74 5.40 9.93 4.64
N LEU A 75 6.11 9.66 3.53
CA LEU A 75 6.57 8.33 3.16
C LEU A 75 7.62 7.79 4.16
N ILE A 76 8.54 8.64 4.65
CA ILE A 76 9.51 8.26 5.69
C ILE A 76 8.78 7.80 6.95
N PHE A 77 7.79 8.57 7.41
CA PHE A 77 6.97 8.20 8.56
C PHE A 77 6.16 6.93 8.30
N ALA A 78 5.56 6.79 7.11
CA ALA A 78 4.84 5.59 6.72
C ALA A 78 5.72 4.33 6.79
N ASN A 79 6.93 4.38 6.25
CA ASN A 79 7.87 3.28 6.28
C ASN A 79 8.26 2.92 7.72
N LYS A 80 8.57 3.92 8.55
CA LYS A 80 8.90 3.72 9.97
C LYS A 80 7.76 2.98 10.69
N LYS A 81 6.53 3.45 10.55
CA LYS A 81 5.36 2.85 11.20
C LYS A 81 5.01 1.46 10.67
N THR A 82 5.20 1.25 9.38
CA THR A 82 5.00 -0.07 8.77
C THR A 82 6.00 -1.10 9.31
N LEU A 83 7.26 -0.73 9.47
CA LEU A 83 8.27 -1.61 10.06
C LEU A 83 7.98 -1.91 11.53
N GLU A 84 7.67 -0.89 12.35
CA GLU A 84 7.25 -1.07 13.75
C GLU A 84 6.05 -2.04 13.88
N MET A 85 5.09 -1.93 12.97
CA MET A 85 3.91 -2.80 12.93
C MET A 85 4.28 -4.24 12.55
N ILE A 86 5.12 -4.44 11.54
CA ILE A 86 5.60 -5.78 11.12
C ILE A 86 6.36 -6.43 12.27
N ASP A 87 7.28 -5.71 12.91
CA ASP A 87 8.05 -6.20 14.05
C ASP A 87 7.11 -6.64 15.18
N SER A 88 6.12 -5.81 15.53
CA SER A 88 5.11 -6.15 16.57
C SER A 88 4.30 -7.41 16.21
N ILE A 89 3.94 -7.61 14.95
CA ILE A 89 3.21 -8.81 14.49
C ILE A 89 4.10 -10.05 14.61
N GLN A 90 5.37 -9.95 14.19
CA GLN A 90 6.32 -11.06 14.21
C GLN A 90 6.79 -11.42 15.61
N GLU A 91 6.97 -10.44 16.50
CA GLU A 91 7.27 -10.67 17.93
C GLU A 91 6.16 -11.47 18.63
N LYS A 92 4.89 -11.21 18.30
CA LYS A 92 3.76 -11.94 18.89
C LYS A 92 3.65 -13.36 18.35
N ASN A 93 3.85 -13.56 17.07
CA ASN A 93 3.87 -14.88 16.43
C ASN A 93 4.61 -14.84 15.10
N PRO A 94 5.85 -15.37 15.03
CA PRO A 94 6.63 -15.39 13.78
C PRO A 94 6.04 -16.33 12.71
N GLN A 95 5.02 -17.11 13.02
CA GLN A 95 4.31 -17.94 12.04
C GLN A 95 3.15 -17.22 11.36
N ASN A 96 2.89 -15.95 11.71
CA ASN A 96 1.89 -15.17 11.00
C ASN A 96 2.33 -14.91 9.55
N VAL A 97 1.47 -15.20 8.60
CA VAL A 97 1.65 -14.76 7.21
C VAL A 97 1.38 -13.26 7.13
N ILE A 98 2.26 -12.52 6.46
CA ILE A 98 2.09 -11.08 6.23
C ILE A 98 2.09 -10.81 4.72
N ILE A 99 1.04 -10.14 4.25
CA ILE A 99 0.90 -9.65 2.89
C ILE A 99 0.78 -8.13 2.97
N LEU A 100 1.84 -7.42 2.62
CA LEU A 100 1.87 -5.96 2.55
C LEU A 100 1.89 -5.54 1.09
N ILE A 101 0.84 -4.88 0.64
CA ILE A 101 0.69 -4.47 -0.76
C ILE A 101 0.10 -3.07 -0.86
N SER A 102 0.46 -2.35 -1.92
CA SER A 102 -0.29 -1.19 -2.40
C SER A 102 -1.05 -1.54 -3.68
N ASP A 103 -2.14 -0.84 -3.92
CA ASP A 103 -2.99 -1.01 -5.10
C ASP A 103 -2.32 -0.47 -6.38
N HIS A 104 -1.47 0.55 -6.25
CA HIS A 104 -0.71 1.17 -7.34
C HIS A 104 0.53 1.89 -6.83
N GLY A 105 1.38 2.30 -7.76
CA GLY A 105 2.55 3.14 -7.50
C GLY A 105 2.25 4.64 -7.46
N GLY A 106 3.29 5.47 -7.53
CA GLY A 106 3.16 6.93 -7.48
C GLY A 106 2.52 7.50 -8.74
N ARG A 107 1.47 8.31 -8.57
CA ARG A 107 0.71 8.91 -9.68
C ARG A 107 0.88 10.42 -9.83
N PHE A 108 1.85 11.00 -9.15
CA PHE A 108 2.10 12.45 -9.20
C PHE A 108 2.61 12.91 -10.56
N GLY A 109 1.98 13.94 -11.11
CA GLY A 109 2.41 14.59 -12.36
C GLY A 109 2.26 13.74 -13.62
N ILE A 110 1.45 12.69 -13.59
CA ILE A 110 1.18 11.84 -14.76
C ILE A 110 0.25 12.58 -15.75
N ASN A 111 0.65 12.58 -17.01
CA ASN A 111 -0.25 12.97 -18.10
C ASN A 111 -1.06 11.74 -18.55
N TRP A 112 -2.27 11.61 -18.06
CA TRP A 112 -3.13 10.45 -18.29
C TRP A 112 -3.52 10.24 -19.74
N SER A 113 -3.68 11.35 -20.49
CA SER A 113 -4.08 11.30 -21.91
C SER A 113 -2.91 11.07 -22.86
N ASN A 114 -1.68 11.36 -22.42
CA ASN A 114 -0.47 11.12 -23.22
C ASN A 114 0.69 10.70 -22.31
N PRO A 115 0.60 9.49 -21.71
CA PRO A 115 1.59 9.00 -20.77
C PRO A 115 2.89 8.60 -21.47
N THR A 116 3.99 8.78 -20.77
CA THR A 116 5.31 8.29 -21.13
C THR A 116 5.55 6.89 -20.54
N GLU A 117 6.58 6.18 -20.98
CA GLU A 117 7.01 4.91 -20.39
C GLU A 117 7.32 5.06 -18.88
N MET A 118 7.90 6.19 -18.48
CA MET A 118 8.15 6.49 -17.08
C MET A 118 6.85 6.68 -16.26
N ASP A 119 5.79 7.18 -16.88
CA ASP A 119 4.48 7.30 -16.24
C ASP A 119 3.85 5.92 -16.01
N TYR A 120 3.95 5.01 -16.97
CA TYR A 120 3.55 3.62 -16.80
C TYR A 120 4.37 2.96 -15.67
N PHE A 121 5.69 3.04 -15.73
CA PHE A 121 6.56 2.48 -14.70
C PHE A 121 6.16 3.00 -13.31
N ARG A 122 6.02 4.31 -13.12
CA ARG A 122 5.64 4.89 -11.82
C ARG A 122 4.26 4.46 -11.34
N ALA A 123 3.29 4.38 -12.23
CA ALA A 123 1.91 4.03 -11.87
C ALA A 123 1.76 2.55 -11.48
N PHE A 124 2.49 1.65 -12.15
CA PHE A 124 2.39 0.20 -11.92
C PHE A 124 3.45 -0.35 -10.95
N ASN A 125 4.51 0.41 -10.65
CA ASN A 125 5.52 0.00 -9.68
C ASN A 125 5.01 0.20 -8.25
N ASN A 126 4.20 -0.75 -7.79
CA ASN A 126 3.58 -0.75 -6.47
C ASN A 126 4.45 -1.47 -5.43
N LEU A 127 4.17 -1.22 -4.15
CA LEU A 127 4.77 -1.97 -3.05
C LEU A 127 4.16 -3.38 -3.01
N SER A 128 5.02 -4.40 -2.93
CA SER A 128 4.62 -5.77 -2.61
C SER A 128 5.70 -6.41 -1.75
N ALA A 129 5.35 -6.75 -0.51
CA ALA A 129 6.22 -7.47 0.41
C ALA A 129 5.46 -8.63 1.05
N LEU A 130 5.99 -9.83 0.88
CA LEU A 130 5.34 -11.06 1.28
C LEU A 130 6.23 -11.79 2.30
N TYR A 131 5.65 -12.12 3.45
CA TYR A 131 6.28 -12.97 4.44
C TYR A 131 5.43 -14.24 4.63
N PHE A 132 5.93 -15.35 4.11
CA PHE A 132 5.28 -16.66 4.09
C PHE A 132 6.17 -17.67 4.84
N PRO A 133 6.00 -17.79 6.17
CA PRO A 133 6.86 -18.61 7.01
C PRO A 133 6.92 -20.07 6.53
N GLY A 134 8.13 -20.59 6.34
CA GLY A 134 8.38 -21.94 5.85
C GLY A 134 8.16 -22.14 4.34
N GLN A 135 7.84 -21.07 3.59
CA GLN A 135 7.60 -21.11 2.15
C GLN A 135 8.45 -20.08 1.39
N GLU A 136 9.47 -19.53 2.00
CA GLU A 136 10.25 -18.39 1.47
C GLU A 136 10.87 -18.70 0.09
N SER A 137 11.34 -19.95 -0.12
CA SER A 137 11.92 -20.37 -1.40
C SER A 137 10.89 -20.64 -2.51
N ASN A 138 9.62 -20.67 -2.16
CA ASN A 138 8.52 -20.99 -3.09
C ASN A 138 7.79 -19.75 -3.59
N ILE A 139 8.17 -18.56 -3.11
CA ILE A 139 7.63 -17.27 -3.56
C ILE A 139 8.40 -16.83 -4.80
N PRO A 140 7.75 -16.57 -5.95
CA PRO A 140 8.41 -16.01 -7.12
C PRO A 140 8.99 -14.62 -6.85
N ASN A 141 10.08 -14.26 -7.52
CA ASN A 141 10.69 -12.94 -7.40
C ASN A 141 9.79 -11.79 -7.89
N HIS A 142 8.88 -12.10 -8.81
CA HIS A 142 7.87 -11.17 -9.32
C HIS A 142 6.50 -11.79 -9.14
N VAL A 143 5.62 -11.05 -8.48
CA VAL A 143 4.25 -11.48 -8.22
C VAL A 143 3.31 -10.31 -8.47
N SER A 144 2.44 -10.44 -9.44
CA SER A 144 1.35 -9.47 -9.64
C SER A 144 0.31 -9.58 -8.53
N ASN A 145 -0.34 -8.48 -8.17
CA ASN A 145 -1.33 -8.43 -7.08
C ASN A 145 -2.43 -9.48 -7.25
N VAL A 146 -2.83 -9.79 -8.49
CA VAL A 146 -3.86 -10.81 -8.78
C VAL A 146 -3.43 -12.23 -8.42
N ASN A 147 -2.12 -12.50 -8.35
CA ASN A 147 -1.57 -13.81 -8.06
C ASN A 147 -1.20 -14.03 -6.58
N ILE A 148 -1.10 -12.99 -5.78
CA ILE A 148 -0.63 -13.10 -4.38
C ILE A 148 -1.47 -14.11 -3.59
N PHE A 149 -2.79 -13.97 -3.60
CA PHE A 149 -3.67 -14.89 -2.88
C PHE A 149 -3.76 -16.28 -3.53
N ARG A 150 -3.57 -16.40 -4.85
CA ARG A 150 -3.48 -17.69 -5.53
C ARG A 150 -2.27 -18.48 -5.05
N ILE A 151 -1.11 -17.83 -4.98
CA ILE A 151 0.13 -18.41 -4.44
C ILE A 151 -0.05 -18.76 -2.96
N PHE A 152 -0.58 -17.85 -2.15
CA PHE A 152 -0.84 -18.09 -0.74
C PHE A 152 -1.71 -19.33 -0.50
N PHE A 153 -2.83 -19.45 -1.20
CA PHE A 153 -3.71 -20.62 -1.05
C PHE A 153 -3.07 -21.89 -1.57
N ASN A 154 -2.32 -21.86 -2.66
CA ASN A 154 -1.62 -23.03 -3.17
C ASN A 154 -0.54 -23.52 -2.18
N LEU A 155 0.15 -22.60 -1.48
CA LEU A 155 1.22 -22.97 -0.55
C LEU A 155 0.73 -23.48 0.82
N TYR A 156 -0.39 -22.94 1.31
CA TYR A 156 -0.84 -23.24 2.68
C TYR A 156 -2.12 -24.09 2.78
N PHE A 157 -2.88 -24.20 1.69
CA PHE A 157 -4.18 -24.87 1.71
C PHE A 157 -4.32 -26.00 0.69
N ASP A 158 -3.19 -26.43 0.11
CA ASP A 158 -3.16 -27.53 -0.87
C ASP A 158 -4.15 -27.33 -2.02
N THR A 159 -4.33 -26.08 -2.44
CA THR A 159 -5.13 -25.74 -3.62
C THR A 159 -4.27 -25.75 -4.89
N ASN A 160 -4.91 -25.72 -6.04
CA ASN A 160 -4.22 -25.64 -7.34
C ASN A 160 -4.81 -24.52 -8.18
N TYR A 161 -4.79 -23.30 -7.65
CA TYR A 161 -5.20 -22.12 -8.42
C TYR A 161 -4.19 -21.85 -9.53
N GLU A 162 -4.68 -21.67 -10.74
CA GLU A 162 -3.88 -21.24 -11.88
C GLU A 162 -3.21 -19.89 -11.59
N ILE A 163 -1.93 -19.76 -11.91
CA ILE A 163 -1.22 -18.49 -11.88
C ILE A 163 -1.49 -17.78 -13.20
N LEU A 164 -2.07 -16.60 -13.11
CA LEU A 164 -2.48 -15.82 -14.27
C LEU A 164 -1.29 -15.06 -14.86
N ASP A 165 -1.31 -14.86 -16.18
CA ASP A 165 -0.37 -13.98 -16.85
C ASP A 165 -0.51 -12.56 -16.32
N GLU A 166 0.62 -11.88 -16.16
CA GLU A 166 0.62 -10.48 -15.78
C GLU A 166 0.06 -9.64 -16.93
N ARG A 167 -0.82 -8.69 -16.59
CA ARG A 167 -1.36 -7.72 -17.54
C ARG A 167 -1.44 -6.35 -16.89
N LEU A 168 -0.81 -5.37 -17.52
CA LEU A 168 -0.82 -3.97 -17.11
C LEU A 168 -1.73 -3.19 -18.05
N ILE A 169 -2.88 -2.77 -17.56
CA ILE A 169 -3.91 -2.12 -18.38
C ILE A 169 -3.99 -0.65 -18.03
N TRP A 170 -3.68 0.19 -19.01
CA TRP A 170 -3.79 1.63 -18.90
C TRP A 170 -5.08 2.14 -19.52
N TYR A 171 -5.71 3.10 -18.87
CA TYR A 171 -6.86 3.82 -19.41
C TYR A 171 -6.85 5.30 -18.99
N ASP A 172 -7.41 6.17 -19.82
CA ASP A 172 -7.68 7.57 -19.49
C ASP A 172 -9.03 7.65 -18.77
N TYR A 173 -9.09 8.36 -17.64
CA TYR A 173 -10.35 8.56 -16.89
C TYR A 173 -11.47 9.20 -17.72
N THR A 174 -11.12 9.99 -18.75
CA THR A 174 -12.10 10.61 -19.66
C THR A 174 -12.65 9.61 -20.67
N GLN A 175 -11.94 8.49 -20.90
CA GLN A 175 -12.28 7.45 -21.88
C GLN A 175 -12.07 6.04 -21.27
N PRO A 176 -12.81 5.67 -20.22
CA PRO A 176 -12.52 4.48 -19.43
C PRO A 176 -12.69 3.14 -20.18
N PHE A 177 -13.37 3.16 -21.32
CA PHE A 177 -13.54 1.97 -22.19
C PHE A 177 -12.45 1.82 -23.26
N LEU A 178 -11.64 2.86 -23.49
CA LEU A 178 -10.46 2.80 -24.35
C LEU A 178 -9.24 2.49 -23.47
N HIS A 179 -8.87 1.23 -23.43
CA HIS A 179 -7.73 0.77 -22.66
C HIS A 179 -6.59 0.33 -23.57
N LYS A 180 -5.39 0.42 -23.05
CA LYS A 180 -4.15 -0.02 -23.70
C LYS A 180 -3.46 -1.04 -22.80
N ASP A 181 -3.12 -2.20 -23.36
CA ASP A 181 -2.21 -3.15 -22.71
C ASP A 181 -0.79 -2.60 -22.83
N VAL A 182 -0.11 -2.44 -21.71
CA VAL A 182 1.25 -1.89 -21.59
C VAL A 182 2.19 -2.84 -20.85
N THR A 183 1.84 -4.14 -20.83
CA THR A 183 2.64 -5.22 -20.23
C THR A 183 4.00 -5.33 -20.87
#